data_80644ab0319af8ede09f86f50c19ddd1
#
_entry.id   80644ab0319af8ede09f86f50c19ddd1
#
_cell.length_a   1.000
_cell.length_b   1.000
_cell.length_c   1.000
_cell.angle_alpha   90.00
_cell.angle_beta   90.00
_cell.angle_gamma   90.00
#
_symmetry.space_group_name_H-M   'P 1'
#
loop_
_entity.id
_entity.type
_entity.pdbx_description
1 polymer ?
#
loop_
_entity_poly.entity_id
_entity_poly.type
_entity_poly.pdbx_seq_one_letter_code
_entity_poly.pdbx_strand_id
1 'polypeptide(L)'
;MKRILLLSLVSLLLFQSQTFSQALENRHDPKVDINLSPSSNSTINPEKNSYINPKYNWNINPMHNNDVNPEFNSTINPLNHFELNPDVNKTLNPMYHNEYHPKNPSWKGLYIFNKTDDLIGYVSVATQQLMLSFDSTGEWTGFYVKASPGIYNHFDVKGIWDGKYLCFDSIVGYNVFDKDGNWTGQHIK
;
A
#
# COMPACT_ATOMS: atom_id res chain seq x y z
N MET A 1 -49.99 8.49 5.07
CA MET A 1 -48.81 8.50 5.96
C MET A 1 -47.68 7.56 5.55
N LYS A 2 -47.91 6.37 4.96
CA LYS A 2 -46.82 5.42 4.56
C LYS A 2 -45.89 5.88 3.42
N ARG A 3 -46.34 6.79 2.52
CA ARG A 3 -45.51 7.27 1.39
C ARG A 3 -44.46 8.33 1.77
N ILE A 4 -44.69 9.09 2.83
CA ILE A 4 -43.76 10.14 3.29
C ILE A 4 -42.54 9.49 4.00
N LEU A 5 -42.77 8.37 4.69
CA LEU A 5 -41.67 7.67 5.38
C LEU A 5 -40.67 7.01 4.41
N LEU A 6 -41.18 6.56 3.26
CA LEU A 6 -40.30 5.91 2.24
C LEU A 6 -39.39 6.92 1.55
N LEU A 7 -39.89 8.14 1.29
CA LEU A 7 -39.09 9.21 0.69
C LEU A 7 -37.98 9.73 1.62
N SER A 8 -38.24 9.77 2.93
CA SER A 8 -37.21 10.18 3.90
C SER A 8 -36.12 9.15 4.07
N LEU A 9 -36.43 7.84 3.96
CA LEU A 9 -35.42 6.78 4.04
C LEU A 9 -34.52 6.74 2.80
N VAL A 10 -35.09 6.93 1.61
CA VAL A 10 -34.35 6.97 0.35
C VAL A 10 -33.44 8.20 0.29
N SER A 11 -33.92 9.37 0.76
CA SER A 11 -33.08 10.57 0.83
C SER A 11 -31.93 10.43 1.84
N LEU A 12 -32.14 9.74 2.96
CA LEU A 12 -31.08 9.48 3.96
C LEU A 12 -30.01 8.52 3.43
N LEU A 13 -30.43 7.49 2.69
CA LEU A 13 -29.49 6.55 2.05
C LEU A 13 -28.68 7.20 0.92
N LEU A 14 -29.29 8.09 0.14
CA LEU A 14 -28.61 8.89 -0.88
C LEU A 14 -27.66 9.91 -0.26
N PHE A 15 -28.00 10.50 0.88
CA PHE A 15 -27.10 11.42 1.60
C PHE A 15 -25.89 10.69 2.19
N GLN A 16 -26.06 9.47 2.72
CA GLN A 16 -24.95 8.65 3.20
C GLN A 16 -24.04 8.18 2.06
N SER A 17 -24.59 7.84 0.89
CA SER A 17 -23.78 7.49 -0.28
C SER A 17 -23.03 8.69 -0.85
N GLN A 18 -23.60 9.90 -0.80
CA GLN A 18 -22.92 11.13 -1.21
C GLN A 18 -21.81 11.54 -0.24
N THR A 19 -22.00 11.38 1.07
CA THR A 19 -20.94 11.68 2.06
C THR A 19 -19.79 10.69 1.99
N PHE A 20 -20.06 9.44 1.64
CA PHE A 20 -19.00 8.42 1.41
C PHE A 20 -18.25 8.69 0.11
N SER A 21 -18.94 9.10 -0.95
CA SER A 21 -18.34 9.54 -2.22
C SER A 21 -17.51 10.82 -2.04
N GLN A 22 -18.01 11.82 -1.32
CA GLN A 22 -17.26 13.05 -1.02
C GLN A 22 -16.03 12.83 -0.12
N ALA A 23 -16.07 11.87 0.80
CA ALA A 23 -14.91 11.49 1.57
C ALA A 23 -13.84 10.78 0.72
N LEU A 24 -14.24 10.15 -0.40
CA LEU A 24 -13.35 9.59 -1.41
C LEU A 24 -12.82 10.67 -2.38
N GLU A 25 -13.60 11.71 -2.67
CA GLU A 25 -13.22 12.82 -3.56
C GLU A 25 -12.29 13.84 -2.89
N ASN A 26 -12.29 13.95 -1.57
CA ASN A 26 -11.35 14.78 -0.79
C ASN A 26 -10.00 14.09 -0.54
N ARG A 27 -9.68 13.03 -1.26
CA ARG A 27 -8.33 12.47 -1.26
C ARG A 27 -7.40 13.43 -1.96
N HIS A 28 -6.34 13.79 -1.27
CA HIS A 28 -5.28 14.57 -1.88
C HIS A 28 -4.74 13.82 -3.10
N ASP A 29 -4.99 14.34 -4.29
CA ASP A 29 -4.49 13.76 -5.54
C ASP A 29 -3.06 14.27 -5.77
N PRO A 30 -2.03 13.38 -5.79
CA PRO A 30 -0.65 13.77 -6.04
C PRO A 30 -0.45 14.45 -7.40
N LYS A 31 -1.39 14.32 -8.34
CA LYS A 31 -1.34 15.02 -9.63
C LYS A 31 -1.72 16.49 -9.51
N VAL A 32 -2.49 16.85 -8.48
CA VAL A 32 -3.02 18.22 -8.30
C VAL A 32 -2.33 18.93 -7.13
N ASP A 33 -2.03 18.22 -6.05
CA ASP A 33 -1.34 18.80 -4.90
C ASP A 33 0.18 18.73 -5.09
N ILE A 34 0.79 19.91 -5.26
CA ILE A 34 2.23 20.06 -5.50
C ILE A 34 3.08 19.51 -4.35
N ASN A 35 2.57 19.52 -3.13
CA ASN A 35 3.29 18.99 -1.96
C ASN A 35 3.28 17.47 -1.93
N LEU A 36 2.27 16.85 -2.53
CA LEU A 36 2.07 15.41 -2.59
C LEU A 36 2.63 14.81 -3.86
N SER A 37 2.84 15.64 -4.88
CA SER A 37 3.34 15.19 -6.18
C SER A 37 4.82 14.85 -6.10
N PRO A 38 5.22 13.56 -6.32
CA PRO A 38 6.64 13.20 -6.38
C PRO A 38 7.38 13.94 -7.48
N SER A 39 6.69 14.35 -8.57
CA SER A 39 7.29 15.12 -9.66
C SER A 39 7.68 16.54 -9.22
N SER A 40 7.01 17.08 -8.22
CA SER A 40 7.20 18.47 -7.74
C SER A 40 7.95 18.54 -6.41
N ASN A 41 7.71 17.59 -5.50
CA ASN A 41 8.32 17.55 -4.19
C ASN A 41 9.62 16.75 -4.20
N SER A 42 10.75 17.45 -4.12
CA SER A 42 12.08 16.81 -4.15
C SER A 42 12.39 15.93 -2.94
N THR A 43 11.70 16.09 -1.82
CA THR A 43 11.95 15.29 -0.61
C THR A 43 11.41 13.88 -0.72
N ILE A 44 10.33 13.70 -1.47
CA ILE A 44 9.66 12.41 -1.71
C ILE A 44 9.92 11.87 -3.13
N ASN A 45 10.68 12.60 -3.94
CA ASN A 45 11.04 12.16 -5.29
C ASN A 45 12.40 11.45 -5.29
N PRO A 46 12.45 10.12 -5.53
CA PRO A 46 13.71 9.38 -5.53
C PRO A 46 14.66 9.77 -6.66
N GLU A 47 14.19 10.35 -7.76
CA GLU A 47 15.07 10.90 -8.79
C GLU A 47 15.91 12.10 -8.28
N LYS A 48 15.36 12.84 -7.32
CA LYS A 48 15.97 14.05 -6.75
C LYS A 48 16.56 13.81 -5.35
N ASN A 49 16.17 12.73 -4.68
CA ASN A 49 16.62 12.38 -3.35
C ASN A 49 17.31 11.00 -3.35
N SER A 50 18.63 11.01 -3.44
CA SER A 50 19.42 9.79 -3.49
C SER A 50 19.33 8.94 -2.21
N TYR A 51 18.95 9.50 -1.07
CA TYR A 51 18.81 8.75 0.18
C TYR A 51 17.66 7.76 0.16
N ILE A 52 16.60 8.05 -0.60
CA ILE A 52 15.42 7.20 -0.72
C ILE A 52 15.38 6.40 -2.03
N ASN A 53 16.42 6.51 -2.88
CA ASN A 53 16.50 5.79 -4.14
C ASN A 53 17.45 4.59 -4.03
N PRO A 54 16.95 3.33 -4.12
CA PRO A 54 17.79 2.13 -4.05
C PRO A 54 18.89 2.08 -5.11
N LYS A 55 18.73 2.77 -6.24
CA LYS A 55 19.75 2.86 -7.30
C LYS A 55 21.05 3.52 -6.79
N TYR A 56 20.93 4.47 -5.87
CA TYR A 56 22.06 5.25 -5.34
C TYR A 56 22.36 4.95 -3.87
N ASN A 57 21.40 4.44 -3.13
CA ASN A 57 21.56 4.09 -1.72
C ASN A 57 21.62 2.57 -1.52
N TRP A 58 22.81 2.04 -1.43
CA TRP A 58 23.04 0.61 -1.28
C TRP A 58 22.48 0.03 0.03
N ASN A 59 22.34 0.84 1.07
CA ASN A 59 21.80 0.36 2.34
C ASN A 59 20.33 -0.05 2.26
N ILE A 60 19.59 0.48 1.28
CA ILE A 60 18.18 0.13 1.04
C ILE A 60 17.98 -0.71 -0.23
N ASN A 61 19.05 -0.99 -0.96
CA ASN A 61 18.99 -1.78 -2.17
C ASN A 61 19.16 -3.29 -1.85
N PRO A 62 18.13 -4.13 -2.08
CA PRO A 62 18.21 -5.55 -1.78
C PRO A 62 19.25 -6.32 -2.62
N MET A 63 19.70 -5.75 -3.73
CA MET A 63 20.80 -6.36 -4.51
C MET A 63 22.18 -6.16 -3.87
N HIS A 64 22.30 -5.24 -2.92
CA HIS A 64 23.56 -4.89 -2.26
C HIS A 64 23.52 -5.05 -0.73
N ASN A 65 22.32 -5.14 -0.14
CA ASN A 65 22.13 -5.30 1.29
C ASN A 65 21.30 -6.55 1.60
N ASN A 66 21.95 -7.58 2.10
CA ASN A 66 21.31 -8.86 2.44
C ASN A 66 20.30 -8.72 3.60
N ASP A 67 20.44 -7.73 4.48
CA ASP A 67 19.53 -7.55 5.61
C ASP A 67 18.10 -7.19 5.16
N VAL A 68 17.96 -6.54 3.99
CA VAL A 68 16.68 -6.16 3.41
C VAL A 68 16.29 -7.04 2.20
N ASN A 69 17.05 -8.10 1.95
CA ASN A 69 16.76 -9.05 0.89
C ASN A 69 16.23 -10.38 1.47
N PRO A 70 14.97 -10.76 1.24
CA PRO A 70 14.40 -12.00 1.79
C PRO A 70 15.00 -13.28 1.21
N GLU A 71 15.72 -13.22 0.09
CA GLU A 71 16.47 -14.36 -0.43
C GLU A 71 17.60 -14.75 0.53
N PHE A 72 18.26 -13.77 1.15
CA PHE A 72 19.39 -13.97 2.05
C PHE A 72 19.04 -13.82 3.53
N ASN A 73 17.97 -13.10 3.84
CA ASN A 73 17.48 -12.90 5.20
C ASN A 73 16.15 -13.65 5.41
N SER A 74 16.24 -14.87 5.92
CA SER A 74 15.07 -15.72 6.13
C SER A 74 14.06 -15.14 7.15
N THR A 75 14.49 -14.24 8.04
CA THR A 75 13.62 -13.66 9.08
C THR A 75 12.57 -12.70 8.52
N ILE A 76 12.80 -12.15 7.33
CA ILE A 76 11.88 -11.24 6.64
C ILE A 76 11.20 -11.90 5.43
N ASN A 77 11.44 -13.19 5.20
CA ASN A 77 10.83 -13.91 4.08
C ASN A 77 9.58 -14.65 4.53
N PRO A 78 8.37 -14.25 4.10
CA PRO A 78 7.13 -14.94 4.47
C PRO A 78 7.11 -16.41 4.07
N LEU A 79 7.84 -16.81 3.02
CA LEU A 79 7.89 -18.21 2.57
C LEU A 79 8.59 -19.12 3.58
N ASN A 80 9.46 -18.58 4.43
CA ASN A 80 10.20 -19.33 5.45
C ASN A 80 9.52 -19.28 6.82
N HIS A 81 8.44 -18.52 6.96
CA HIS A 81 7.70 -18.33 8.21
C HIS A 81 6.21 -18.60 7.99
N PHE A 82 5.72 -19.77 8.38
CA PHE A 82 4.30 -20.11 8.20
C PHE A 82 3.36 -19.09 8.86
N GLU A 83 3.80 -18.47 9.95
CA GLU A 83 3.06 -17.43 10.67
C GLU A 83 2.88 -16.15 9.84
N LEU A 84 3.82 -15.88 8.94
CA LEU A 84 3.84 -14.70 8.06
C LEU A 84 3.40 -15.02 6.62
N ASN A 85 3.19 -16.31 6.31
CA ASN A 85 2.81 -16.74 4.97
C ASN A 85 1.27 -16.75 4.82
N PRO A 86 0.66 -15.85 4.03
CA PRO A 86 -0.80 -15.78 3.87
C PRO A 86 -1.40 -16.98 3.14
N ASP A 87 -0.62 -17.79 2.43
CA ASP A 87 -1.10 -19.04 1.82
C ASP A 87 -1.36 -20.12 2.88
N VAL A 88 -0.62 -20.07 3.97
CA VAL A 88 -0.73 -20.99 5.10
C VAL A 88 -1.55 -20.37 6.23
N ASN A 89 -1.22 -19.17 6.64
CA ASN A 89 -1.90 -18.44 7.69
C ASN A 89 -2.96 -17.49 7.12
N LYS A 90 -4.18 -18.00 6.96
CA LYS A 90 -5.30 -17.23 6.39
C LYS A 90 -5.72 -16.02 7.24
N THR A 91 -5.30 -15.94 8.51
CA THR A 91 -5.62 -14.77 9.36
C THR A 91 -4.89 -13.50 8.92
N LEU A 92 -3.83 -13.62 8.13
CA LEU A 92 -3.11 -12.50 7.54
C LEU A 92 -3.83 -11.92 6.31
N ASN A 93 -4.70 -12.71 5.68
CA ASN A 93 -5.43 -12.26 4.50
C ASN A 93 -6.75 -11.60 4.91
N PRO A 94 -6.91 -10.29 4.65
CA PRO A 94 -8.10 -9.54 5.06
C PRO A 94 -9.41 -10.10 4.51
N MET A 95 -9.38 -10.82 3.40
CA MET A 95 -10.59 -11.40 2.78
C MET A 95 -11.16 -12.58 3.57
N TYR A 96 -10.31 -13.26 4.35
CA TYR A 96 -10.72 -14.41 5.17
C TYR A 96 -11.00 -14.05 6.63
N HIS A 97 -10.70 -12.82 7.04
CA HIS A 97 -10.88 -12.38 8.41
C HIS A 97 -11.86 -11.20 8.49
N ASN A 98 -13.03 -11.42 9.08
CA ASN A 98 -14.09 -10.39 9.13
C ASN A 98 -13.65 -9.06 9.75
N GLU A 99 -12.80 -9.09 10.78
CA GLU A 99 -12.29 -7.89 11.44
C GLU A 99 -11.34 -7.07 10.55
N TYR A 100 -10.65 -7.75 9.63
CA TYR A 100 -9.67 -7.14 8.71
C TYR A 100 -10.21 -7.03 7.28
N HIS A 101 -11.46 -7.42 7.04
CA HIS A 101 -12.05 -7.30 5.72
C HIS A 101 -12.14 -5.82 5.31
N PRO A 102 -11.69 -5.43 4.09
CA PRO A 102 -11.65 -4.02 3.68
C PRO A 102 -13.00 -3.29 3.72
N LYS A 103 -14.12 -4.03 3.66
CA LYS A 103 -15.48 -3.47 3.81
C LYS A 103 -15.88 -3.27 5.28
N ASN A 104 -15.07 -3.74 6.24
CA ASN A 104 -15.34 -3.52 7.65
C ASN A 104 -14.90 -2.09 8.03
N PRO A 105 -15.75 -1.28 8.70
CA PRO A 105 -15.37 0.06 9.17
C PRO A 105 -14.17 0.08 10.14
N SER A 106 -13.86 -1.05 10.76
CA SER A 106 -12.72 -1.21 11.67
C SER A 106 -11.41 -1.57 10.96
N TRP A 107 -11.42 -1.67 9.63
CA TRP A 107 -10.21 -1.96 8.84
C TRP A 107 -9.11 -0.94 9.11
N LYS A 108 -7.94 -1.41 9.51
CA LYS A 108 -6.76 -0.60 9.81
C LYS A 108 -5.60 -0.87 8.86
N GLY A 109 -5.83 -1.68 7.82
CA GLY A 109 -4.85 -1.89 6.75
C GLY A 109 -4.81 -0.71 5.79
N LEU A 110 -4.00 -0.84 4.76
CA LEU A 110 -3.83 0.15 3.73
C LEU A 110 -4.44 -0.33 2.42
N TYR A 111 -4.79 0.60 1.57
CA TYR A 111 -5.32 0.35 0.24
C TYR A 111 -4.31 0.74 -0.83
N ILE A 112 -4.23 -0.04 -1.91
CA ILE A 112 -3.41 0.25 -3.08
C ILE A 112 -4.29 0.87 -4.16
N PHE A 113 -3.89 2.03 -4.64
CA PHE A 113 -4.56 2.75 -5.71
C PHE A 113 -3.65 2.87 -6.94
N ASN A 114 -4.26 2.87 -8.12
CA ASN A 114 -3.55 3.17 -9.36
C ASN A 114 -3.50 4.70 -9.62
N LYS A 115 -2.91 5.09 -10.74
CA LYS A 115 -2.76 6.51 -11.16
C LYS A 115 -4.08 7.23 -11.42
N THR A 116 -5.20 6.52 -11.51
CA THR A 116 -6.56 7.05 -11.70
C THR A 116 -7.40 6.98 -10.42
N ASP A 117 -6.73 6.69 -9.27
CA ASP A 117 -7.33 6.52 -7.95
C ASP A 117 -8.33 5.34 -7.85
N ASP A 118 -8.24 4.37 -8.77
CA ASP A 118 -9.00 3.15 -8.64
C ASP A 118 -8.32 2.23 -7.60
N LEU A 119 -9.13 1.62 -6.75
CA LEU A 119 -8.67 0.61 -5.80
C LEU A 119 -8.27 -0.66 -6.55
N ILE A 120 -7.00 -1.05 -6.44
CA ILE A 120 -6.44 -2.23 -7.10
C ILE A 120 -5.98 -3.31 -6.13
N GLY A 121 -5.93 -3.04 -4.83
CA GLY A 121 -5.52 -4.01 -3.84
C GLY A 121 -5.45 -3.45 -2.43
N TYR A 122 -4.91 -4.24 -1.52
CA TYR A 122 -4.70 -3.85 -0.12
C TYR A 122 -3.38 -4.35 0.42
N VAL A 123 -2.99 -3.74 1.54
CA VAL A 123 -1.78 -4.09 2.28
C VAL A 123 -2.15 -4.36 3.73
N SER A 124 -1.76 -5.51 4.25
CA SER A 124 -1.83 -5.81 5.68
C SER A 124 -0.44 -5.74 6.31
N VAL A 125 -0.36 -5.19 7.53
CA VAL A 125 0.89 -5.12 8.28
C VAL A 125 1.06 -6.42 9.06
N ALA A 126 2.01 -7.26 8.65
CA ALA A 126 2.30 -8.53 9.32
C ALA A 126 3.24 -8.33 10.52
N THR A 127 4.28 -7.51 10.35
CA THR A 127 5.22 -7.13 11.41
C THR A 127 5.68 -5.68 11.22
N GLN A 128 6.51 -5.17 12.14
CA GLN A 128 7.14 -3.85 11.97
C GLN A 128 8.08 -3.76 10.75
N GLN A 129 8.53 -4.90 10.24
CA GLN A 129 9.47 -4.99 9.12
C GLN A 129 8.80 -5.45 7.83
N LEU A 130 7.57 -5.98 7.90
CA LEU A 130 6.93 -6.68 6.80
C LEU A 130 5.48 -6.24 6.62
N MET A 131 5.14 -5.91 5.40
CA MET A 131 3.75 -5.72 4.95
C MET A 131 3.46 -6.69 3.80
N LEU A 132 2.26 -7.25 3.76
CA LEU A 132 1.81 -8.18 2.72
C LEU A 132 0.88 -7.45 1.76
N SER A 133 1.04 -7.66 0.46
CA SER A 133 0.20 -7.08 -0.58
C SER A 133 -0.75 -8.11 -1.18
N PHE A 134 -1.98 -7.69 -1.41
CA PHE A 134 -3.04 -8.48 -2.00
C PHE A 134 -3.70 -7.69 -3.12
N ASP A 135 -4.21 -8.38 -4.13
CA ASP A 135 -5.06 -7.75 -5.13
C ASP A 135 -6.47 -7.49 -4.59
N SER A 136 -7.34 -6.91 -5.43
CA SER A 136 -8.72 -6.58 -5.05
C SER A 136 -9.60 -7.81 -4.79
N THR A 137 -9.17 -9.01 -5.18
CA THR A 137 -9.86 -10.28 -4.92
C THR A 137 -9.38 -10.98 -3.65
N GLY A 138 -8.28 -10.49 -3.05
CA GLY A 138 -7.64 -11.05 -1.87
C GLY A 138 -6.59 -12.12 -2.18
N GLU A 139 -6.15 -12.22 -3.44
CA GLU A 139 -5.02 -13.05 -3.81
C GLU A 139 -3.72 -12.38 -3.35
N TRP A 140 -2.83 -13.15 -2.71
CA TRP A 140 -1.53 -12.66 -2.27
C TRP A 140 -0.63 -12.41 -3.47
N THR A 141 -0.21 -11.15 -3.66
CA THR A 141 0.58 -10.71 -4.83
C THR A 141 2.04 -10.48 -4.52
N GLY A 142 2.39 -10.34 -3.24
CA GLY A 142 3.76 -10.09 -2.83
C GLY A 142 3.86 -9.48 -1.44
N PHE A 143 5.00 -8.89 -1.14
CA PHE A 143 5.25 -8.30 0.17
C PHE A 143 6.28 -7.17 0.11
N TYR A 144 6.21 -6.30 1.11
CA TYR A 144 7.11 -5.17 1.29
C TYR A 144 7.99 -5.40 2.49
N VAL A 145 9.30 -5.29 2.31
CA VAL A 145 10.30 -5.39 3.38
C VAL A 145 10.87 -4.02 3.68
N LYS A 146 10.84 -3.63 4.94
CA LYS A 146 11.37 -2.36 5.40
C LYS A 146 12.87 -2.29 5.20
N ALA A 147 13.33 -1.30 4.42
CA ALA A 147 14.74 -1.04 4.16
C ALA A 147 15.27 0.08 5.07
N SER A 148 14.44 1.10 5.35
CA SER A 148 14.74 2.17 6.30
C SER A 148 13.43 2.82 6.78
N PRO A 149 13.45 3.78 7.71
CA PRO A 149 12.24 4.50 8.11
C PRO A 149 11.52 5.09 6.90
N GLY A 150 10.26 4.66 6.68
CA GLY A 150 9.42 5.11 5.57
C GLY A 150 9.78 4.55 4.19
N ILE A 151 10.74 3.62 4.09
CA ILE A 151 11.15 3.01 2.83
C ILE A 151 11.00 1.49 2.91
N TYR A 152 10.34 0.91 1.90
CA TYR A 152 10.12 -0.52 1.79
C TYR A 152 10.41 -0.97 0.36
N ASN A 153 11.10 -2.10 0.19
CA ASN A 153 11.26 -2.74 -1.10
C ASN A 153 10.16 -3.77 -1.32
N HIS A 154 9.65 -3.87 -2.55
CA HIS A 154 8.61 -4.83 -2.91
C HIS A 154 9.23 -6.09 -3.50
N PHE A 155 8.70 -7.23 -3.07
CA PHE A 155 9.07 -8.56 -3.55
C PHE A 155 7.82 -9.28 -4.03
N ASP A 156 7.97 -10.08 -5.06
CA ASP A 156 6.91 -10.97 -5.51
C ASP A 156 6.67 -12.12 -4.51
N VAL A 157 5.67 -12.96 -4.77
CA VAL A 157 5.33 -14.11 -3.92
C VAL A 157 6.44 -15.16 -3.83
N LYS A 158 7.47 -15.10 -4.68
CA LYS A 158 8.64 -15.97 -4.63
C LYS A 158 9.81 -15.36 -3.86
N GLY A 159 9.66 -14.14 -3.38
CA GLY A 159 10.70 -13.41 -2.69
C GLY A 159 11.72 -12.74 -3.62
N ILE A 160 11.38 -12.59 -4.89
CA ILE A 160 12.24 -11.91 -5.86
C ILE A 160 11.89 -10.42 -5.88
N TRP A 161 12.89 -9.55 -5.73
CA TRP A 161 12.69 -8.12 -5.85
C TRP A 161 12.26 -7.76 -7.28
N ASP A 162 11.09 -7.14 -7.41
CA ASP A 162 10.53 -6.76 -8.72
C ASP A 162 10.99 -5.37 -9.19
N GLY A 163 11.94 -4.76 -8.49
CA GLY A 163 12.46 -3.44 -8.81
C GLY A 163 11.62 -2.29 -8.27
N LYS A 164 10.52 -2.56 -7.54
CA LYS A 164 9.69 -1.52 -6.94
C LYS A 164 10.07 -1.25 -5.49
N TYR A 165 9.77 -0.05 -5.05
CA TYR A 165 9.91 0.35 -3.66
C TYR A 165 8.91 1.45 -3.28
N LEU A 166 8.69 1.59 -1.98
CA LEU A 166 7.80 2.58 -1.38
C LEU A 166 8.61 3.67 -0.72
N CYS A 167 8.16 4.92 -0.86
CA CYS A 167 8.61 6.03 -0.04
C CYS A 167 7.41 6.64 0.68
N PHE A 168 7.52 6.75 2.00
CA PHE A 168 6.50 7.36 2.84
C PHE A 168 6.42 8.87 2.60
N ASP A 169 5.21 9.33 2.47
CA ASP A 169 4.83 10.74 2.51
C ASP A 169 3.82 10.95 3.65
N SER A 170 4.04 11.95 4.47
CA SER A 170 3.22 12.19 5.68
C SER A 170 1.76 12.52 5.39
N ILE A 171 1.42 12.86 4.15
CA ILE A 171 0.10 13.31 3.76
C ILE A 171 -0.64 12.23 2.97
N VAL A 172 0.03 11.55 2.04
CA VAL A 172 -0.60 10.54 1.15
C VAL A 172 -0.37 9.09 1.58
N GLY A 173 0.52 8.81 2.52
CA GLY A 173 0.94 7.46 2.84
C GLY A 173 2.20 7.07 2.08
N TYR A 174 2.15 6.12 1.14
CA TYR A 174 3.32 5.69 0.39
C TYR A 174 3.12 5.91 -1.11
N ASN A 175 4.13 6.47 -1.76
CA ASN A 175 4.24 6.48 -3.21
C ASN A 175 5.08 5.29 -3.67
N VAL A 176 4.70 4.66 -4.79
CA VAL A 176 5.39 3.51 -5.38
C VAL A 176 6.27 3.97 -6.53
N PHE A 177 7.54 3.59 -6.48
CA PHE A 177 8.55 3.92 -7.47
C PHE A 177 9.14 2.66 -8.09
N ASP A 178 9.64 2.77 -9.32
CA ASP A 178 10.45 1.75 -9.95
C ASP A 178 11.94 1.85 -9.52
N LYS A 179 12.75 0.86 -9.91
CA LYS A 179 14.20 0.80 -9.61
C LYS A 179 15.00 2.00 -10.12
N ASP A 180 14.48 2.73 -11.09
CA ASP A 180 15.14 3.89 -11.69
C ASP A 180 14.71 5.20 -11.02
N GLY A 181 13.76 5.13 -10.07
CA GLY A 181 13.28 6.25 -9.30
C GLY A 181 12.07 6.96 -9.93
N ASN A 182 11.47 6.39 -10.97
CA ASN A 182 10.27 6.97 -11.55
C ASN A 182 9.04 6.57 -10.74
N TRP A 183 8.16 7.53 -10.49
CA TRP A 183 6.88 7.23 -9.86
C TRP A 183 6.00 6.39 -10.80
N THR A 184 5.53 5.25 -10.32
CA THR A 184 4.70 4.31 -11.10
C THR A 184 3.25 4.78 -11.30
N GLY A 185 2.84 5.84 -10.61
CA GLY A 185 1.46 6.28 -10.53
C GLY A 185 0.63 5.51 -9.49
N GLN A 186 1.23 4.57 -8.77
CA GLN A 186 0.57 3.88 -7.65
C GLN A 186 0.89 4.55 -6.32
N HIS A 187 -0.09 4.50 -5.41
CA HIS A 187 0.10 4.93 -4.03
C HIS A 187 -0.64 4.00 -3.07
N ILE A 188 -0.19 3.98 -1.81
CA ILE A 188 -0.73 3.13 -0.76
C ILE A 188 -1.09 4.02 0.42
N LYS A 189 -2.35 3.94 0.85
CA LYS A 189 -2.89 4.79 1.91
C LYS A 189 -3.74 4.00 2.90
#